data_f3423b1f87c5b2dc45d3cdca6b9da8fb
#
_entry.id   f3423b1f87c5b2dc45d3cdca6b9da8fb
#
_cell.length_a   1.000
_cell.length_b   1.000
_cell.length_c   1.000
_cell.angle_alpha   90.00
_cell.angle_beta   90.00
_cell.angle_gamma   90.00
#
_symmetry.space_group_name_H-M   'P 1'
#
loop_
_entity.id
_entity.type
_entity.pdbx_description
1 polymer ?
#
loop_
_entity_poly.entity_id
_entity_poly.type
_entity_poly.pdbx_seq_one_letter_code
_entity_poly.pdbx_strand_id
1 'polypeptide(L)'
;MQCGLSLSLFVDQPTISSISNDKVVSENDTATITCRVDSIPQSIIRWIFETKELQNKYDGSLTLNKINCLSMGRYTCQAVNMLGVDNRYVDVTIKCEYLYISH
;
A
#
# COMPACT_ATOMS: atom_id res chain seq x y z
N MET A 1 -27.97 10.25 27.01
CA MET A 1 -28.30 9.17 26.51
C MET A 1 -28.17 9.08 25.09
N GLN A 2 -28.63 9.95 24.35
CA GLN A 2 -28.47 9.92 22.95
C GLN A 2 -27.07 10.10 22.49
N CYS A 3 -26.21 10.61 23.32
CA CYS A 3 -24.83 10.88 22.95
C CYS A 3 -24.10 9.63 22.45
N GLY A 4 -24.35 8.52 23.09
CA GLY A 4 -23.68 7.29 22.67
C GLY A 4 -24.08 6.87 21.28
N LEU A 5 -25.31 7.09 20.92
CA LEU A 5 -25.78 6.75 19.58
C LEU A 5 -25.18 7.65 18.52
N SER A 6 -25.04 8.92 18.85
CA SER A 6 -24.43 9.85 17.90
C SER A 6 -22.99 9.49 17.59
N LEU A 7 -22.23 9.08 18.61
CA LEU A 7 -20.84 8.72 18.40
C LEU A 7 -20.69 7.50 17.52
N SER A 8 -21.60 6.52 17.63
CA SER A 8 -21.50 5.32 16.86
C SER A 8 -21.75 5.54 15.37
N LEU A 9 -22.36 6.67 15.01
CA LEU A 9 -22.59 7.00 13.61
C LEU A 9 -21.35 7.51 12.91
N PHE A 10 -20.30 7.81 13.66
CA PHE A 10 -19.07 8.39 13.10
C PHE A 10 -17.93 7.40 13.04
N VAL A 11 -18.19 6.11 13.24
CA VAL A 11 -17.15 5.09 13.09
C VAL A 11 -17.39 4.36 11.78
N ASP A 12 -16.29 3.96 11.14
CA ASP A 12 -16.35 3.37 9.82
C ASP A 12 -15.15 2.48 9.59
N GLN A 13 -15.42 1.30 9.04
CA GLN A 13 -14.33 0.40 8.72
C GLN A 13 -13.53 0.94 7.54
N PRO A 14 -12.29 0.45 7.34
CA PRO A 14 -11.44 0.95 6.26
C PRO A 14 -12.02 0.65 4.88
N THR A 15 -11.91 1.65 4.01
CA THR A 15 -12.18 1.49 2.59
C THR A 15 -11.05 2.16 1.85
N ILE A 16 -10.34 1.43 1.02
CA ILE A 16 -9.29 2.00 0.18
C ILE A 16 -9.99 2.71 -0.96
N SER A 17 -9.98 4.04 -0.92
CA SER A 17 -10.69 4.87 -1.89
C SER A 17 -9.92 5.01 -3.19
N SER A 18 -8.59 4.93 -3.15
CA SER A 18 -7.77 4.93 -4.35
C SER A 18 -6.41 4.33 -4.05
N ILE A 19 -5.78 3.82 -5.10
CA ILE A 19 -4.44 3.26 -5.02
C ILE A 19 -3.74 3.57 -6.34
N SER A 20 -2.42 3.68 -6.30
CA SER A 20 -1.62 3.95 -7.50
C SER A 20 -1.90 2.91 -8.58
N ASN A 21 -1.81 3.34 -9.83
CA ASN A 21 -1.83 2.41 -10.97
C ASN A 21 -0.56 1.58 -10.96
N ASP A 22 -0.59 0.47 -11.66
CA ASP A 22 0.59 -0.37 -11.84
C ASP A 22 1.72 0.47 -12.43
N LYS A 23 2.94 0.15 -12.04
CA LYS A 23 4.13 0.91 -12.41
C LYS A 23 5.04 0.10 -13.30
N VAL A 24 5.68 0.78 -14.25
CA VAL A 24 6.79 0.23 -15.02
C VAL A 24 7.94 1.20 -14.83
N VAL A 25 9.00 0.76 -14.21
CA VAL A 25 10.14 1.60 -13.88
C VAL A 25 11.45 0.94 -14.29
N SER A 26 12.51 1.73 -14.33
CA SER A 26 13.84 1.23 -14.68
C SER A 26 14.66 1.00 -13.41
N GLU A 27 15.68 0.16 -13.51
CA GLU A 27 16.62 -0.03 -12.42
C GLU A 27 17.21 1.30 -11.97
N ASN A 28 17.46 1.44 -10.69
CA ASN A 28 18.02 2.62 -10.03
C ASN A 28 17.08 3.80 -9.92
N ASP A 29 15.89 3.71 -10.48
CA ASP A 29 14.89 4.75 -10.34
C ASP A 29 14.34 4.78 -8.93
N THR A 30 13.63 5.87 -8.63
CA THR A 30 12.85 6.01 -7.41
C THR A 30 11.38 6.08 -7.83
N ALA A 31 10.52 5.37 -7.14
CA ALA A 31 9.08 5.40 -7.41
C ALA A 31 8.31 5.45 -6.10
N THR A 32 7.21 6.19 -6.09
CA THR A 32 6.32 6.26 -4.94
C THR A 32 4.98 5.68 -5.33
N ILE A 33 4.48 4.77 -4.50
CA ILE A 33 3.13 4.23 -4.64
C ILE A 33 2.31 4.68 -3.43
N THR A 34 1.05 5.00 -3.67
CA THR A 34 0.21 5.63 -2.66
C THR A 34 -1.12 4.90 -2.56
N CYS A 35 -1.57 4.76 -1.34
CA CYS A 35 -2.84 4.14 -1.01
C CYS A 35 -3.62 5.13 -0.15
N ARG A 36 -4.82 5.51 -0.57
CA ARG A 36 -5.66 6.42 0.18
C ARG A 36 -6.78 5.63 0.85
N VAL A 37 -7.01 5.92 2.11
CA VAL A 37 -7.95 5.14 2.92
C VAL A 37 -8.92 6.08 3.61
N ASP A 38 -10.20 5.72 3.57
CA ASP A 38 -11.24 6.37 4.34
C ASP A 38 -11.61 5.45 5.49
N SER A 39 -11.55 5.96 6.70
CA SER A 39 -11.97 5.18 7.88
C SER A 39 -12.04 6.09 9.10
N ILE A 40 -12.84 5.66 10.08
CA ILE A 40 -12.93 6.32 11.38
C ILE A 40 -13.02 5.22 12.42
N PRO A 41 -12.04 5.06 13.30
CA PRO A 41 -10.82 5.85 13.41
C PRO A 41 -9.85 5.61 12.25
N GLN A 42 -8.84 6.47 12.17
CA GLN A 42 -7.82 6.39 11.13
C GLN A 42 -7.17 5.02 11.11
N SER A 43 -6.96 4.51 9.91
CA SER A 43 -6.37 3.19 9.73
C SER A 43 -4.85 3.23 9.80
N ILE A 44 -4.28 2.15 10.29
CA ILE A 44 -2.88 1.86 10.08
C ILE A 44 -2.77 1.24 8.69
N ILE A 45 -1.80 1.70 7.91
CA ILE A 45 -1.62 1.25 6.53
C ILE A 45 -0.30 0.51 6.44
N ARG A 46 -0.40 -0.76 6.04
CA ARG A 46 0.76 -1.61 5.88
C ARG A 46 1.00 -1.82 4.40
N TRP A 47 2.24 -1.67 3.98
CA TRP A 47 2.65 -2.06 2.63
C TRP A 47 3.43 -3.36 2.75
N ILE A 48 3.03 -4.35 1.98
CA ILE A 48 3.59 -5.70 2.07
C ILE A 48 4.07 -6.12 0.69
N PHE A 49 5.31 -6.55 0.61
CA PHE A 49 5.88 -7.10 -0.61
C PHE A 49 6.21 -8.56 -0.36
N GLU A 50 5.56 -9.45 -1.10
CA GLU A 50 5.62 -10.89 -0.86
C GLU A 50 5.11 -11.15 0.57
N THR A 51 5.93 -11.63 1.46
CA THR A 51 5.54 -11.86 2.85
C THR A 51 6.15 -10.84 3.81
N LYS A 52 6.81 -9.81 3.27
CA LYS A 52 7.57 -8.88 4.09
C LYS A 52 6.83 -7.57 4.25
N GLU A 53 6.68 -7.14 5.48
CA GLU A 53 6.11 -5.82 5.76
C GLU A 53 7.19 -4.77 5.56
N LEU A 54 6.93 -3.83 4.66
CA LEU A 54 7.87 -2.76 4.33
C LEU A 54 7.62 -1.51 5.13
N GLN A 55 6.39 -1.27 5.52
CA GLN A 55 5.98 -0.05 6.19
C GLN A 55 4.71 -0.31 6.97
N ASN A 56 4.56 0.35 8.10
CA ASN A 56 3.41 0.20 8.97
C ASN A 56 3.22 1.52 9.70
N LYS A 57 2.37 2.38 9.14
CA LYS A 57 2.12 3.69 9.72
C LYS A 57 0.82 4.26 9.14
N TYR A 58 0.46 5.46 9.56
CA TYR A 58 -0.78 6.06 9.10
C TYR A 58 -0.69 6.66 7.70
N ASP A 59 0.53 6.91 7.21
CA ASP A 59 0.75 7.46 5.89
C ASP A 59 0.72 6.31 4.87
N GLY A 60 -0.08 6.48 3.83
CA GLY A 60 -0.24 5.46 2.79
C GLY A 60 0.78 5.52 1.65
N SER A 61 1.78 6.39 1.73
CA SER A 61 2.77 6.51 0.66
C SER A 61 4.00 5.67 0.97
N LEU A 62 4.43 4.87 0.00
CA LEU A 62 5.64 4.07 0.09
C LEU A 62 6.58 4.50 -1.03
N THR A 63 7.81 4.88 -0.67
CA THR A 63 8.82 5.26 -1.65
C THR A 63 9.84 4.14 -1.79
N LEU A 64 10.04 3.70 -3.01
CA LEU A 64 11.03 2.69 -3.36
C LEU A 64 12.22 3.41 -3.96
N ASN A 65 13.37 3.34 -3.28
CA ASN A 65 14.59 4.00 -3.72
C ASN A 65 15.54 2.99 -4.34
N LYS A 66 16.30 3.45 -5.32
CA LYS A 66 17.34 2.63 -5.96
C LYS A 66 16.78 1.27 -6.33
N ILE A 67 15.72 1.29 -7.08
CA ILE A 67 14.99 0.09 -7.45
C ILE A 67 15.90 -0.89 -8.19
N ASN A 68 15.83 -2.16 -7.83
CA ASN A 68 16.54 -3.21 -8.54
C ASN A 68 15.56 -4.32 -8.93
N CYS A 69 16.04 -5.31 -9.69
CA CYS A 69 15.17 -6.34 -10.24
C CYS A 69 14.48 -7.19 -9.19
N LEU A 70 15.06 -7.28 -8.00
CA LEU A 70 14.45 -8.04 -6.92
C LEU A 70 13.22 -7.34 -6.34
N SER A 71 13.03 -6.06 -6.68
CA SER A 71 11.88 -5.27 -6.22
C SER A 71 10.66 -5.46 -7.10
N MET A 72 10.77 -6.19 -8.20
CA MET A 72 9.65 -6.42 -9.11
C MET A 72 8.63 -7.34 -8.45
N GLY A 73 7.35 -6.98 -8.54
CA GLY A 73 6.28 -7.84 -8.06
C GLY A 73 5.12 -7.06 -7.51
N ARG A 74 4.35 -7.72 -6.68
CA ARG A 74 3.10 -7.20 -6.15
C ARG A 74 3.31 -6.59 -4.77
N TYR A 75 2.85 -5.35 -4.64
CA TYR A 75 2.87 -4.60 -3.38
C TYR A 75 1.44 -4.46 -2.91
N THR A 76 1.13 -4.98 -1.74
CA THR A 76 -0.21 -4.96 -1.18
C THR A 76 -0.31 -3.87 -0.12
N CYS A 77 -1.34 -3.02 -0.26
CA CYS A 77 -1.72 -2.05 0.74
C CYS A 77 -2.80 -2.69 1.61
N GLN A 78 -2.55 -2.78 2.90
CA GLN A 78 -3.53 -3.30 3.85
C GLN A 78 -3.87 -2.20 4.86
N ALA A 79 -5.14 -1.84 4.90
CA ALA A 79 -5.63 -0.81 5.83
C ALA A 79 -6.40 -1.48 6.94
N VAL A 80 -6.08 -1.15 8.19
CA VAL A 80 -6.67 -1.81 9.36
C VAL A 80 -7.09 -0.77 10.38
N ASN A 81 -8.31 -0.88 10.89
CA ASN A 81 -8.70 -0.21 12.12
C ASN A 81 -9.47 -1.24 12.97
N MET A 82 -10.01 -0.80 14.10
CA MET A 82 -10.68 -1.74 15.02
C MET A 82 -11.95 -2.36 14.43
N LEU A 83 -12.45 -1.83 13.32
CA LEU A 83 -13.70 -2.27 12.73
C LEU A 83 -13.51 -3.20 11.54
N GLY A 84 -12.31 -3.25 10.97
CA GLY A 84 -12.11 -4.13 9.82
C GLY A 84 -10.80 -3.91 9.09
N VAL A 85 -10.72 -4.52 7.93
CA VAL A 85 -9.52 -4.57 7.09
C VAL A 85 -9.94 -4.42 5.64
N ASP A 86 -9.15 -3.69 4.86
CA ASP A 86 -9.32 -3.66 3.42
C ASP A 86 -7.95 -3.82 2.77
N ASN A 87 -7.89 -4.50 1.62
CA ASN A 87 -6.65 -4.79 0.91
C ASN A 87 -6.80 -4.46 -0.56
N ARG A 88 -5.75 -3.84 -1.12
CA ARG A 88 -5.61 -3.66 -2.58
C ARG A 88 -4.14 -3.72 -2.92
N TYR A 89 -3.81 -3.89 -4.20
CA TYR A 89 -2.41 -4.05 -4.58
C TYR A 89 -2.05 -3.27 -5.83
N VAL A 90 -0.73 -3.08 -5.98
CA VAL A 90 -0.11 -2.45 -7.15
C VAL A 90 0.96 -3.43 -7.63
N ASP A 91 0.99 -3.68 -8.93
CA ASP A 91 2.06 -4.48 -9.53
C ASP A 91 3.13 -3.55 -10.08
N VAL A 92 4.37 -3.82 -9.72
CA VAL A 92 5.53 -3.05 -10.15
C VAL A 92 6.38 -3.93 -11.06
N THR A 93 6.55 -3.47 -12.30
CA THR A 93 7.40 -4.13 -13.29
C THR A 93 8.68 -3.31 -13.43
N ILE A 94 9.81 -3.97 -13.44
CA ILE A 94 11.10 -3.31 -13.51
C ILE A 94 11.82 -3.75 -14.78
N LYS A 95 12.33 -2.78 -15.54
CA LYS A 95 13.10 -3.06 -16.74
C LYS A 95 14.48 -3.48 -16.32
N CYS A 96 14.74 -4.77 -16.44
CA CYS A 96 15.97 -5.38 -15.93
C CYS A 96 16.82 -5.89 -17.06
N GLU A 97 17.92 -5.24 -17.28
CA GLU A 97 18.82 -5.63 -18.37
C GLU A 97 19.49 -6.97 -18.12
N TYR A 98 19.77 -7.25 -16.87
CA TYR A 98 20.52 -8.45 -16.53
C TYR A 98 19.76 -9.74 -16.75
N LEU A 99 18.45 -9.68 -16.95
CA LEU A 99 17.68 -10.86 -17.25
C LEU A 99 18.11 -11.52 -18.55
N TYR A 100 18.69 -10.75 -19.47
CA TYR A 100 19.11 -11.27 -20.75
C TYR A 100 20.45 -11.96 -20.69
N ILE A 101 21.18 -11.79 -19.62
CA ILE A 101 22.53 -12.30 -19.48
C ILE A 101 22.54 -13.63 -18.74
N SER A 102 21.46 -13.92 -18.02
CA SER A 102 21.43 -15.07 -17.13
C SER A 102 21.43 -16.40 -17.88
N HIS A 103 21.31 -16.40 -19.17
CA HIS A 103 21.45 -17.61 -19.94
C HIS A 103 22.40 -17.39 -21.10
#